data_44cd6031b99d5c95fed04020db84810d
#
_entry.id   44cd6031b99d5c95fed04020db84810d
#
_cell.length_a   1.000
_cell.length_b   1.000
_cell.length_c   1.000
_cell.angle_alpha   90.00
_cell.angle_beta   90.00
_cell.angle_gamma   90.00
#
_symmetry.space_group_name_H-M   'P 1'
#
loop_
_entity.id
_entity.type
_entity.pdbx_description
1 polymer ?
#
loop_
_entity_poly.entity_id
_entity_poly.type
_entity_poly.pdbx_seq_one_letter_code
_entity_poly.pdbx_strand_id
1 'polypeptide(L)'
;LIAKAVGADPTPEAFTDALAVLTAFKEKRPIEESAYARWFRERAADAVAVADDTDAERLASIVEDIALLNADFDFDSYCIYMEWGREPAKRFYQPRRHVLFPKVVVHLQDLLEGQLDFLSISMPPRTAKSTTCIFFLTMVMGMHPERANIMSGHSDKLTEGFHKEALSIITDGETYRFAKVFPYAPFMESSMKNETIALKRVSRFPTLTCRSIEGTLTGA
;
A
#
# COMPACT_ATOMS: atom_id res chain seq x y z
N LEU A 1 -20.58 13.03 -11.86
CA LEU A 1 -20.32 13.20 -13.30
C LEU A 1 -19.47 12.02 -13.81
N ILE A 2 -18.32 11.75 -13.21
CA ILE A 2 -17.39 10.64 -13.57
C ILE A 2 -18.09 9.29 -13.48
N ALA A 3 -18.77 8.99 -12.36
CA ALA A 3 -19.51 7.74 -12.18
C ALA A 3 -20.57 7.52 -13.24
N LYS A 4 -21.21 8.59 -13.71
CA LYS A 4 -22.22 8.52 -14.78
C LYS A 4 -21.58 8.23 -16.15
N ALA A 5 -20.45 8.88 -16.46
CA ALA A 5 -19.74 8.66 -17.71
C ALA A 5 -19.20 7.22 -17.82
N VAL A 6 -18.47 6.77 -16.81
CA VAL A 6 -17.88 5.41 -16.78
C VAL A 6 -18.94 4.32 -16.68
N GLY A 7 -20.09 4.58 -16.01
CA GLY A 7 -21.18 3.62 -15.88
C GLY A 7 -22.02 3.44 -17.13
N ALA A 8 -22.08 4.47 -18.01
CA ALA A 8 -22.89 4.42 -19.23
C ALA A 8 -22.15 3.78 -20.41
N ASP A 9 -20.84 4.00 -20.50
CA ASP A 9 -19.99 3.48 -21.60
C ASP A 9 -18.56 3.28 -21.08
N PRO A 10 -18.19 2.06 -20.68
CA PRO A 10 -16.89 1.74 -20.08
C PRO A 10 -15.77 1.63 -21.13
N THR A 11 -15.56 2.66 -21.95
CA THR A 11 -14.47 2.71 -22.94
C THR A 11 -13.16 3.18 -22.32
N PRO A 12 -11.99 2.86 -22.91
CA PRO A 12 -10.69 3.37 -22.48
C PRO A 12 -10.66 4.91 -22.39
N GLU A 13 -11.31 5.60 -23.32
CA GLU A 13 -11.39 7.07 -23.36
C GLU A 13 -12.15 7.60 -22.14
N ALA A 14 -13.29 7.02 -21.78
CA ALA A 14 -14.08 7.44 -20.61
C ALA A 14 -13.28 7.27 -19.30
N PHE A 15 -12.51 6.19 -19.16
CA PHE A 15 -11.63 5.99 -18.01
C PHE A 15 -10.43 6.96 -18.01
N THR A 16 -9.85 7.25 -19.17
CA THR A 16 -8.75 8.22 -19.31
C THR A 16 -9.20 9.62 -18.90
N ASP A 17 -10.35 10.07 -19.40
CA ASP A 17 -10.92 11.38 -19.05
C ASP A 17 -11.26 11.47 -17.56
N ALA A 18 -11.85 10.42 -17.00
CA ALA A 18 -12.14 10.34 -15.57
C ALA A 18 -10.87 10.39 -14.72
N LEU A 19 -9.81 9.66 -15.11
CA LEU A 19 -8.52 9.67 -14.44
C LEU A 19 -7.86 11.06 -14.47
N ALA A 20 -7.89 11.75 -15.62
CA ALA A 20 -7.36 13.10 -15.74
C ALA A 20 -8.06 14.09 -14.78
N VAL A 21 -9.39 14.03 -14.69
CA VAL A 21 -10.16 14.83 -13.73
C VAL A 21 -9.80 14.50 -12.29
N LEU A 22 -9.72 13.22 -11.94
CA LEU A 22 -9.35 12.78 -10.58
C LEU A 22 -7.93 13.18 -10.20
N THR A 23 -6.99 13.11 -11.13
CA THR A 23 -5.60 13.54 -10.93
C THR A 23 -5.53 15.06 -10.63
N ALA A 24 -6.28 15.86 -11.35
CA ALA A 24 -6.34 17.32 -11.14
C ALA A 24 -6.93 17.70 -9.76
N PHE A 25 -7.73 16.83 -9.16
CA PHE A 25 -8.36 17.05 -7.85
C PHE A 25 -7.70 16.28 -6.71
N LYS A 26 -6.62 15.54 -6.96
CA LYS A 26 -5.97 14.65 -5.98
C LYS A 26 -5.65 15.35 -4.65
N GLU A 27 -5.14 16.59 -4.69
CA GLU A 27 -4.71 17.34 -3.49
C GLU A 27 -5.89 17.78 -2.59
N LYS A 28 -7.12 17.70 -3.09
CA LYS A 28 -8.33 18.18 -2.41
C LYS A 28 -9.26 17.06 -1.97
N ARG A 29 -8.83 15.79 -2.05
CA ARG A 29 -9.72 14.67 -1.76
C ARG A 29 -9.94 14.49 -0.26
N PRO A 30 -11.19 14.37 0.18
CA PRO A 30 -11.53 13.86 1.49
C PRO A 30 -11.17 12.35 1.58
N ILE A 31 -10.84 11.90 2.78
CA ILE A 31 -10.57 10.48 3.11
C ILE A 31 -11.76 9.57 2.74
N GLU A 32 -12.98 10.09 2.80
CA GLU A 32 -14.23 9.39 2.45
C GLU A 32 -14.29 8.89 0.99
N GLU A 33 -13.37 9.31 0.13
CA GLU A 33 -13.31 8.88 -1.27
C GLU A 33 -12.60 7.55 -1.52
N SER A 34 -12.05 6.89 -0.50
CA SER A 34 -11.36 5.59 -0.69
C SER A 34 -12.29 4.51 -1.28
N ALA A 35 -13.56 4.47 -0.87
CA ALA A 35 -14.55 3.56 -1.43
C ALA A 35 -14.86 3.88 -2.91
N TYR A 36 -14.91 5.17 -3.27
CA TYR A 36 -15.10 5.60 -4.66
C TYR A 36 -13.87 5.26 -5.51
N ALA A 37 -12.68 5.49 -4.99
CA ALA A 37 -11.42 5.16 -5.65
C ALA A 37 -11.30 3.67 -5.96
N ARG A 38 -11.68 2.82 -5.01
CA ARG A 38 -11.76 1.36 -5.20
C ARG A 38 -12.78 0.98 -6.26
N TRP A 39 -13.99 1.52 -6.16
CA TRP A 39 -15.04 1.29 -7.16
C TRP A 39 -14.55 1.65 -8.57
N PHE A 40 -13.92 2.80 -8.74
CA PHE A 40 -13.41 3.27 -10.03
C PHE A 40 -12.35 2.31 -10.60
N ARG A 41 -11.40 1.87 -9.77
CA ARG A 41 -10.39 0.88 -10.18
C ARG A 41 -11.03 -0.48 -10.53
N GLU A 42 -11.99 -0.94 -9.76
CA GLU A 42 -12.68 -2.21 -10.01
C GLU A 42 -13.46 -2.14 -11.32
N ARG A 43 -14.16 -1.05 -11.60
CA ARG A 43 -14.85 -0.87 -12.88
C ARG A 43 -13.89 -0.89 -14.08
N ALA A 44 -12.71 -0.26 -13.96
CA ALA A 44 -11.69 -0.34 -15.01
C ALA A 44 -11.15 -1.77 -15.19
N ALA A 45 -10.92 -2.50 -14.09
CA ALA A 45 -10.48 -3.90 -14.12
C ALA A 45 -11.55 -4.83 -14.73
N ASP A 46 -12.84 -4.61 -14.44
CA ASP A 46 -13.96 -5.36 -15.06
C ASP A 46 -14.00 -5.09 -16.57
N ALA A 47 -13.75 -3.87 -17.01
CA ALA A 47 -13.72 -3.53 -18.44
C ALA A 47 -12.56 -4.24 -19.17
N VAL A 48 -11.40 -4.44 -18.54
CA VAL A 48 -10.29 -5.24 -19.11
C VAL A 48 -10.75 -6.66 -19.43
N ALA A 49 -11.57 -7.27 -18.58
CA ALA A 49 -11.99 -8.66 -18.73
C ALA A 49 -12.90 -8.91 -19.93
N VAL A 50 -13.53 -7.87 -20.47
CA VAL A 50 -14.50 -7.97 -21.59
C VAL A 50 -14.04 -7.25 -22.86
N ALA A 51 -12.90 -6.54 -22.80
CA ALA A 51 -12.32 -5.81 -23.93
C ALA A 51 -11.65 -6.74 -24.94
N ASP A 52 -11.48 -6.28 -26.16
CA ASP A 52 -10.57 -6.92 -27.11
C ASP A 52 -9.09 -6.70 -26.70
N ASP A 53 -8.17 -7.41 -27.33
CA ASP A 53 -6.75 -7.41 -26.94
C ASP A 53 -6.13 -6.01 -26.91
N THR A 54 -6.50 -5.14 -27.87
CA THR A 54 -5.94 -3.77 -27.96
C THR A 54 -6.47 -2.88 -26.86
N ASP A 55 -7.75 -2.90 -26.60
CA ASP A 55 -8.39 -2.13 -25.53
C ASP A 55 -8.06 -2.70 -24.16
N ALA A 56 -7.86 -4.02 -24.04
CA ALA A 56 -7.43 -4.65 -22.79
C ALA A 56 -6.05 -4.15 -22.34
N GLU A 57 -5.06 -4.00 -23.24
CA GLU A 57 -3.75 -3.44 -22.90
C GLU A 57 -3.85 -1.97 -22.43
N ARG A 58 -4.65 -1.15 -23.14
CA ARG A 58 -4.88 0.25 -22.77
C ARG A 58 -5.58 0.36 -21.41
N LEU A 59 -6.61 -0.42 -21.18
CA LEU A 59 -7.33 -0.46 -19.90
C LEU A 59 -6.46 -0.98 -18.77
N ALA A 60 -5.59 -1.96 -19.01
CA ALA A 60 -4.65 -2.46 -18.00
C ALA A 60 -3.67 -1.35 -17.55
N SER A 61 -3.18 -0.53 -18.49
CA SER A 61 -2.35 0.64 -18.14
C SER A 61 -3.14 1.66 -17.32
N ILE A 62 -4.39 1.91 -17.67
CA ILE A 62 -5.27 2.82 -16.93
C ILE A 62 -5.53 2.28 -15.51
N VAL A 63 -5.73 0.98 -15.34
CA VAL A 63 -5.88 0.34 -14.01
C VAL A 63 -4.62 0.54 -13.17
N GLU A 64 -3.43 0.44 -13.77
CA GLU A 64 -2.17 0.74 -13.10
C GLU A 64 -2.12 2.20 -12.61
N ASP A 65 -2.46 3.14 -13.48
CA ASP A 65 -2.47 4.58 -13.15
C ASP A 65 -3.50 4.93 -12.08
N ILE A 66 -4.68 4.32 -12.13
CA ILE A 66 -5.71 4.47 -11.07
C ILE A 66 -5.20 3.87 -9.75
N ALA A 67 -4.53 2.73 -9.78
CA ALA A 67 -3.96 2.11 -8.59
C ALA A 67 -2.89 3.03 -7.97
N LEU A 68 -1.99 3.59 -8.79
CA LEU A 68 -0.99 4.58 -8.34
C LEU A 68 -1.65 5.83 -7.75
N LEU A 69 -2.66 6.36 -8.44
CA LEU A 69 -3.38 7.55 -7.99
C LEU A 69 -3.96 7.39 -6.58
N ASN A 70 -4.37 6.19 -6.23
CA ASN A 70 -5.04 5.86 -4.98
C ASN A 70 -4.11 5.25 -3.91
N ALA A 71 -2.91 4.81 -4.29
CA ALA A 71 -2.01 4.04 -3.43
C ALA A 71 -1.50 4.81 -2.20
N ASP A 72 -1.53 6.12 -2.21
CA ASP A 72 -1.09 6.96 -1.10
C ASP A 72 -2.15 7.17 -0.01
N PHE A 73 -3.39 6.69 -0.21
CA PHE A 73 -4.47 6.81 0.79
C PHE A 73 -5.40 5.58 0.87
N ASP A 74 -5.46 4.72 -0.15
CA ASP A 74 -6.25 3.48 -0.15
C ASP A 74 -5.34 2.27 -0.04
N PHE A 75 -5.40 1.55 1.07
CA PHE A 75 -4.49 0.45 1.35
C PHE A 75 -4.65 -0.74 0.38
N ASP A 76 -5.86 -0.99 -0.13
CA ASP A 76 -6.08 -2.00 -1.17
C ASP A 76 -5.35 -1.63 -2.48
N SER A 77 -5.46 -0.37 -2.92
CA SER A 77 -4.74 0.15 -4.09
C SER A 77 -3.23 0.12 -3.87
N TYR A 78 -2.76 0.47 -2.67
CA TYR A 78 -1.35 0.36 -2.30
C TYR A 78 -0.82 -1.06 -2.48
N CYS A 79 -1.50 -2.06 -1.89
CA CYS A 79 -1.09 -3.46 -2.00
C CYS A 79 -1.04 -3.93 -3.47
N ILE A 80 -2.04 -3.55 -4.27
CA ILE A 80 -2.10 -3.91 -5.69
C ILE A 80 -0.95 -3.24 -6.46
N TYR A 81 -0.74 -1.93 -6.27
CA TYR A 81 0.28 -1.19 -7.01
C TYR A 81 1.70 -1.63 -6.64
N MET A 82 1.96 -1.90 -5.36
CA MET A 82 3.27 -2.38 -4.89
C MET A 82 3.66 -3.73 -5.50
N GLU A 83 2.70 -4.56 -5.87
CA GLU A 83 2.95 -5.85 -6.52
C GLU A 83 2.84 -5.81 -8.05
N TRP A 84 2.52 -4.65 -8.64
CA TRP A 84 2.20 -4.56 -10.07
C TRP A 84 3.31 -5.09 -10.96
N GLY A 85 4.56 -4.74 -10.66
CA GLY A 85 5.75 -5.18 -11.41
C GLY A 85 6.22 -6.60 -11.10
N ARG A 86 5.64 -7.28 -10.10
CA ARG A 86 6.06 -8.63 -9.68
C ARG A 86 5.48 -9.71 -10.58
N GLU A 87 6.26 -10.75 -10.81
CA GLU A 87 5.75 -11.99 -11.38
C GLU A 87 4.49 -12.47 -10.64
N PRO A 88 3.43 -12.88 -11.35
CA PRO A 88 2.17 -13.33 -10.72
C PRO A 88 2.37 -14.39 -9.63
N ALA A 89 3.29 -15.35 -9.84
CA ALA A 89 3.60 -16.39 -8.88
C ALA A 89 4.24 -15.88 -7.57
N LYS A 90 4.84 -14.69 -7.58
CA LYS A 90 5.49 -14.06 -6.43
C LYS A 90 4.58 -13.05 -5.71
N ARG A 91 3.40 -12.78 -6.23
CA ARG A 91 2.42 -11.87 -5.60
C ARG A 91 1.79 -12.55 -4.39
N PHE A 92 1.72 -11.82 -3.27
CA PHE A 92 1.06 -12.37 -2.09
C PHE A 92 -0.38 -11.88 -1.96
N TYR A 93 -0.66 -10.63 -2.33
CA TYR A 93 -1.94 -9.97 -2.09
C TYR A 93 -2.98 -10.33 -3.13
N GLN A 94 -2.72 -10.07 -4.42
CA GLN A 94 -3.70 -10.29 -5.48
C GLN A 94 -4.33 -11.69 -5.48
N PRO A 95 -3.57 -12.79 -5.34
CA PRO A 95 -4.16 -14.14 -5.30
C PRO A 95 -5.02 -14.40 -4.05
N ARG A 96 -4.81 -13.64 -2.97
CA ARG A 96 -5.50 -13.78 -1.68
C ARG A 96 -6.45 -12.63 -1.39
N ARG A 97 -6.61 -11.69 -2.30
CA ARG A 97 -7.42 -10.48 -2.10
C ARG A 97 -8.85 -10.81 -1.70
N HIS A 98 -9.46 -11.83 -2.29
CA HIS A 98 -10.81 -12.28 -1.96
C HIS A 98 -11.00 -12.68 -0.49
N VAL A 99 -9.92 -13.03 0.21
CA VAL A 99 -9.93 -13.34 1.66
C VAL A 99 -9.40 -12.16 2.48
N LEU A 100 -8.28 -11.56 2.06
CA LEU A 100 -7.59 -10.51 2.84
C LEU A 100 -8.38 -9.20 2.83
N PHE A 101 -8.98 -8.83 1.69
CA PHE A 101 -9.69 -7.57 1.57
C PHE A 101 -10.84 -7.44 2.58
N PRO A 102 -11.86 -8.32 2.59
CA PRO A 102 -13.00 -8.17 3.48
C PRO A 102 -12.71 -8.44 4.96
N LYS A 103 -11.61 -9.14 5.28
CA LYS A 103 -11.33 -9.58 6.65
C LYS A 103 -10.23 -8.80 7.34
N VAL A 104 -9.34 -8.15 6.58
CA VAL A 104 -8.14 -7.50 7.13
C VAL A 104 -7.97 -6.11 6.56
N VAL A 105 -7.96 -5.96 5.24
CA VAL A 105 -7.59 -4.71 4.57
C VAL A 105 -8.59 -3.60 4.85
N VAL A 106 -9.89 -3.90 4.85
CA VAL A 106 -10.92 -2.91 5.20
C VAL A 106 -10.70 -2.38 6.62
N HIS A 107 -10.42 -3.25 7.59
CA HIS A 107 -10.19 -2.83 8.98
C HIS A 107 -8.86 -2.12 9.18
N LEU A 108 -7.83 -2.45 8.39
CA LEU A 108 -6.59 -1.68 8.38
C LEU A 108 -6.80 -0.29 7.77
N GLN A 109 -7.68 -0.18 6.77
CA GLN A 109 -8.11 1.11 6.25
C GLN A 109 -8.87 1.93 7.31
N ASP A 110 -9.80 1.31 8.03
CA ASP A 110 -10.52 1.96 9.13
C ASP A 110 -9.56 2.47 10.22
N LEU A 111 -8.50 1.70 10.51
CA LEU A 111 -7.43 2.09 11.44
C LEU A 111 -6.62 3.28 10.88
N LEU A 112 -6.29 3.27 9.59
CA LEU A 112 -5.57 4.35 8.92
C LEU A 112 -6.36 5.67 8.93
N GLU A 113 -7.68 5.59 8.76
CA GLU A 113 -8.62 6.71 8.74
C GLU A 113 -9.03 7.18 10.14
N GLY A 114 -8.53 6.52 11.21
CA GLY A 114 -8.85 6.88 12.59
C GLY A 114 -10.28 6.50 13.01
N GLN A 115 -10.94 5.60 12.27
CA GLN A 115 -12.22 5.01 12.67
C GLN A 115 -12.04 3.95 13.77
N LEU A 116 -10.83 3.42 13.89
CA LEU A 116 -10.41 2.48 14.91
C LEU A 116 -9.13 2.99 15.59
N ASP A 117 -9.08 2.90 16.92
CA ASP A 117 -7.85 3.18 17.70
C ASP A 117 -6.98 1.94 17.87
N PHE A 118 -7.58 0.75 17.72
CA PHE A 118 -6.94 -0.53 17.94
C PHE A 118 -7.52 -1.60 17.03
N LEU A 119 -6.65 -2.47 16.49
CA LEU A 119 -7.04 -3.62 15.69
C LEU A 119 -6.28 -4.87 16.12
N SER A 120 -7.00 -5.95 16.45
CA SER A 120 -6.43 -7.28 16.69
C SER A 120 -6.74 -8.21 15.53
N ILE A 121 -5.69 -8.80 14.94
CA ILE A 121 -5.82 -9.70 13.79
C ILE A 121 -5.41 -11.11 14.18
N SER A 122 -6.38 -12.02 14.23
CA SER A 122 -6.15 -13.46 14.42
C SER A 122 -6.45 -14.23 13.15
N MET A 123 -5.43 -14.87 12.60
CA MET A 123 -5.53 -15.66 11.36
C MET A 123 -4.64 -16.89 11.46
N PRO A 124 -4.99 -17.98 10.73
CA PRO A 124 -4.14 -19.16 10.63
C PRO A 124 -2.71 -18.83 10.16
N PRO A 125 -1.73 -19.68 10.46
CA PRO A 125 -0.39 -19.54 9.88
C PRO A 125 -0.42 -19.59 8.35
N ARG A 126 0.57 -18.91 7.71
CA ARG A 126 0.75 -18.89 6.24
C ARG A 126 -0.37 -18.21 5.44
N THR A 127 -1.18 -17.38 6.06
CA THR A 127 -2.22 -16.57 5.40
C THR A 127 -1.75 -15.16 5.00
N ALA A 128 -0.44 -14.93 4.95
CA ALA A 128 0.20 -13.64 4.65
C ALA A 128 -0.08 -12.52 5.69
N LYS A 129 -0.51 -12.86 6.91
CA LYS A 129 -0.80 -11.87 7.97
C LYS A 129 0.36 -10.91 8.22
N SER A 130 1.56 -11.42 8.49
CA SER A 130 2.73 -10.58 8.80
C SER A 130 3.13 -9.71 7.60
N THR A 131 3.13 -10.26 6.38
CA THR A 131 3.42 -9.52 5.16
C THR A 131 2.41 -8.38 4.95
N THR A 132 1.11 -8.63 5.19
CA THR A 132 0.07 -7.59 5.11
C THR A 132 0.32 -6.48 6.14
N CYS A 133 0.71 -6.82 7.36
CA CYS A 133 1.05 -5.84 8.40
C CYS A 133 2.31 -5.03 8.04
N ILE A 134 3.31 -5.64 7.41
CA ILE A 134 4.52 -4.94 6.96
C ILE A 134 4.18 -3.98 5.81
N PHE A 135 3.36 -4.39 4.85
CA PHE A 135 2.87 -3.50 3.80
C PHE A 135 2.09 -2.31 4.38
N PHE A 136 1.22 -2.57 5.35
CA PHE A 136 0.49 -1.50 6.04
C PHE A 136 1.44 -0.54 6.76
N LEU A 137 2.42 -1.05 7.48
CA LEU A 137 3.43 -0.26 8.16
C LEU A 137 4.23 0.60 7.17
N THR A 138 4.67 0.04 6.04
CA THR A 138 5.40 0.82 5.02
C THR A 138 4.53 1.91 4.39
N MET A 139 3.24 1.69 4.20
CA MET A 139 2.30 2.73 3.77
C MET A 139 2.21 3.87 4.81
N VAL A 140 2.01 3.53 6.09
CA VAL A 140 1.97 4.53 7.18
C VAL A 140 3.28 5.33 7.25
N MET A 141 4.43 4.67 7.10
CA MET A 141 5.74 5.32 7.04
C MET A 141 5.86 6.28 5.85
N GLY A 142 5.36 5.89 4.69
CA GLY A 142 5.35 6.74 3.50
C GLY A 142 4.45 7.97 3.65
N MET A 143 3.25 7.78 4.20
CA MET A 143 2.30 8.87 4.46
C MET A 143 2.81 9.86 5.51
N HIS A 144 3.48 9.35 6.54
CA HIS A 144 3.93 10.12 7.72
C HIS A 144 5.40 9.87 8.03
N PRO A 145 6.34 10.24 7.14
CA PRO A 145 7.75 9.92 7.30
C PRO A 145 8.41 10.59 8.51
N GLU A 146 7.76 11.58 9.10
CA GLU A 146 8.20 12.27 10.32
C GLU A 146 7.78 11.56 11.61
N ARG A 147 6.85 10.60 11.55
CA ARG A 147 6.36 9.88 12.72
C ARG A 147 7.24 8.67 13.02
N ALA A 148 7.51 8.43 14.30
CA ALA A 148 8.18 7.22 14.74
C ALA A 148 7.18 6.06 14.87
N ASN A 149 7.54 4.93 14.28
CA ASN A 149 6.76 3.70 14.33
C ASN A 149 7.60 2.61 15.01
N ILE A 150 6.95 1.74 15.75
CA ILE A 150 7.58 0.59 16.40
C ILE A 150 6.92 -0.69 15.89
N MET A 151 7.73 -1.64 15.44
CA MET A 151 7.30 -2.99 15.13
C MET A 151 7.95 -3.96 16.12
N SER A 152 7.14 -4.72 16.85
CA SER A 152 7.64 -5.63 17.87
C SER A 152 7.31 -7.08 17.52
N GLY A 153 8.25 -7.97 17.87
CA GLY A 153 8.11 -9.41 17.75
C GLY A 153 8.60 -10.14 18.99
N HIS A 154 8.32 -11.43 19.10
CA HIS A 154 8.72 -12.23 20.26
C HIS A 154 10.23 -12.55 20.28
N SER A 155 10.94 -12.46 19.17
CA SER A 155 12.37 -12.77 19.09
C SER A 155 13.11 -11.84 18.15
N ASP A 156 14.42 -11.63 18.39
CA ASP A 156 15.30 -10.80 17.56
C ASP A 156 15.34 -11.29 16.11
N LYS A 157 15.38 -12.59 15.89
CA LYS A 157 15.38 -13.17 14.53
C LYS A 157 14.11 -12.79 13.75
N LEU A 158 12.98 -12.68 14.42
CA LEU A 158 11.71 -12.31 13.78
C LEU A 158 11.70 -10.82 13.44
N THR A 159 12.15 -9.96 14.36
CA THR A 159 12.20 -8.51 14.14
C THR A 159 13.24 -8.12 13.09
N GLU A 160 14.39 -8.82 13.05
CA GLU A 160 15.36 -8.70 11.96
C GLU A 160 14.73 -9.03 10.59
N GLY A 161 13.90 -10.09 10.55
CA GLY A 161 13.14 -10.45 9.34
C GLY A 161 12.17 -9.34 8.91
N PHE A 162 11.43 -8.76 9.86
CA PHE A 162 10.51 -7.64 9.59
C PHE A 162 11.25 -6.40 9.10
N HIS A 163 12.38 -6.07 9.73
CA HIS A 163 13.22 -4.95 9.30
C HIS A 163 13.72 -5.13 7.86
N LYS A 164 14.26 -6.32 7.53
CA LYS A 164 14.74 -6.64 6.19
C LYS A 164 13.64 -6.56 5.14
N GLU A 165 12.45 -7.07 5.44
CA GLU A 165 11.31 -7.03 4.52
C GLU A 165 10.82 -5.59 4.31
N ALA A 166 10.67 -4.79 5.36
CA ALA A 166 10.30 -3.39 5.26
C ALA A 166 11.35 -2.58 4.48
N LEU A 167 12.65 -2.81 4.72
CA LEU A 167 13.74 -2.18 4.00
C LEU A 167 13.70 -2.54 2.51
N SER A 168 13.50 -3.81 2.17
CA SER A 168 13.36 -4.26 0.77
C SER A 168 12.18 -3.56 0.07
N ILE A 169 11.02 -3.47 0.72
CA ILE A 169 9.85 -2.78 0.16
C ILE A 169 10.16 -1.31 -0.18
N ILE A 170 10.95 -0.65 0.66
CA ILE A 170 11.26 0.77 0.51
C ILE A 170 12.36 1.02 -0.54
N THR A 171 13.36 0.14 -0.61
CA THR A 171 14.60 0.40 -1.38
C THR A 171 14.71 -0.38 -2.68
N ASP A 172 14.04 -1.52 -2.82
CA ASP A 172 14.05 -2.32 -4.05
C ASP A 172 13.02 -1.79 -5.06
N GLY A 173 13.43 -0.81 -5.86
CA GLY A 173 12.60 -0.17 -6.87
C GLY A 173 12.28 -1.05 -8.09
N GLU A 174 12.95 -2.19 -8.27
CA GLU A 174 12.65 -3.15 -9.33
C GLU A 174 11.46 -4.04 -8.96
N THR A 175 11.45 -4.52 -7.70
CA THR A 175 10.40 -5.40 -7.18
C THR A 175 9.19 -4.62 -6.67
N TYR A 176 9.45 -3.50 -5.99
CA TYR A 176 8.44 -2.66 -5.35
C TYR A 176 8.50 -1.23 -5.87
N ARG A 177 7.41 -0.50 -5.72
CA ARG A 177 7.26 0.84 -6.30
C ARG A 177 7.05 1.93 -5.25
N PHE A 178 7.61 1.74 -4.04
CA PHE A 178 7.42 2.63 -2.90
C PHE A 178 7.73 4.10 -3.23
N ALA A 179 8.88 4.38 -3.86
CA ALA A 179 9.29 5.74 -4.21
C ALA A 179 8.36 6.42 -5.24
N LYS A 180 7.61 5.65 -6.04
CA LYS A 180 6.60 6.21 -6.95
C LYS A 180 5.33 6.63 -6.21
N VAL A 181 4.95 5.88 -5.17
CA VAL A 181 3.80 6.23 -4.33
C VAL A 181 4.12 7.39 -3.41
N PHE A 182 5.32 7.41 -2.81
CA PHE A 182 5.74 8.38 -1.81
C PHE A 182 7.03 9.12 -2.21
N PRO A 183 7.02 9.91 -3.29
CA PRO A 183 8.22 10.64 -3.75
C PRO A 183 8.72 11.68 -2.75
N TYR A 184 7.88 12.11 -1.81
CA TYR A 184 8.20 13.06 -0.74
C TYR A 184 8.75 12.40 0.53
N ALA A 185 8.83 11.08 0.58
CA ALA A 185 9.37 10.28 1.68
C ALA A 185 10.61 9.47 1.25
N PRO A 186 11.69 10.13 0.76
CA PRO A 186 12.87 9.42 0.28
C PRO A 186 13.54 8.62 1.41
N PHE A 187 14.07 7.46 1.04
CA PHE A 187 14.93 6.69 1.93
C PHE A 187 16.21 7.47 2.26
N MET A 188 16.58 7.53 3.53
CA MET A 188 17.78 8.24 4.01
C MET A 188 18.85 7.27 4.51
N GLU A 189 18.50 6.44 5.48
CA GLU A 189 19.43 5.47 6.06
C GLU A 189 18.72 4.31 6.73
N SER A 190 19.45 3.23 6.94
CA SER A 190 19.03 2.14 7.83
C SER A 190 20.21 1.62 8.65
N SER A 191 19.90 1.07 9.82
CA SER A 191 20.86 0.39 10.68
C SER A 191 20.40 -1.04 10.95
N MET A 192 21.13 -2.02 10.41
CA MET A 192 20.88 -3.43 10.70
C MET A 192 21.12 -3.76 12.17
N LYS A 193 22.15 -3.14 12.80
CA LYS A 193 22.47 -3.35 14.22
C LYS A 193 21.36 -2.85 15.14
N ASN A 194 20.76 -1.72 14.80
CA ASN A 194 19.71 -1.08 15.59
C ASN A 194 18.30 -1.40 15.06
N GLU A 195 18.19 -2.15 13.96
CA GLU A 195 16.94 -2.47 13.28
C GLU A 195 16.05 -1.24 13.03
N THR A 196 16.66 -0.18 12.48
CA THR A 196 16.00 1.10 12.26
C THR A 196 16.01 1.50 10.79
N ILE A 197 14.98 2.25 10.37
CA ILE A 197 14.86 2.86 9.04
C ILE A 197 14.46 4.32 9.22
N ALA A 198 15.15 5.23 8.53
CA ALA A 198 14.81 6.64 8.47
C ALA A 198 14.40 7.04 7.05
N LEU A 199 13.25 7.72 6.94
CA LEU A 199 12.73 8.33 5.72
C LEU A 199 12.80 9.86 5.86
N LYS A 200 12.90 10.57 4.72
CA LYS A 200 12.85 12.03 4.59
C LYS A 200 13.96 12.77 5.32
N ARG A 201 14.28 12.40 6.54
CA ARG A 201 15.38 13.00 7.35
C ARG A 201 15.89 12.00 8.36
N VAL A 202 17.17 12.11 8.68
CA VAL A 202 17.76 11.42 9.83
C VAL A 202 17.36 12.18 11.10
N SER A 203 16.84 11.49 12.09
CA SER A 203 16.42 12.07 13.36
C SER A 203 16.77 11.17 14.53
N ARG A 204 16.72 11.71 15.77
CA ARG A 204 16.91 10.92 16.99
C ARG A 204 15.90 9.74 17.08
N PHE A 205 14.70 9.95 16.55
CA PHE A 205 13.66 8.92 16.49
C PHE A 205 13.46 8.59 15.02
N PRO A 206 13.97 7.42 14.53
CA PRO A 206 13.83 7.00 13.14
C PRO A 206 12.35 6.71 12.81
N THR A 207 12.03 6.68 11.53
CA THR A 207 10.65 6.43 11.06
C THR A 207 10.17 5.04 11.46
N LEU A 208 11.08 4.05 11.52
CA LEU A 208 10.78 2.70 12.00
C LEU A 208 11.88 2.24 12.97
N THR A 209 11.46 1.59 14.04
CA THR A 209 12.31 0.82 14.95
C THR A 209 11.69 -0.57 15.13
N CYS A 210 12.43 -1.63 14.83
CA CYS A 210 12.03 -3.00 15.13
C CYS A 210 12.70 -3.45 16.43
N ARG A 211 11.95 -4.11 17.34
CA ARG A 211 12.49 -4.60 18.62
C ARG A 211 11.77 -5.87 19.05
N SER A 212 12.52 -6.83 19.58
CA SER A 212 11.90 -7.97 20.23
C SER A 212 11.41 -7.60 21.63
N ILE A 213 10.41 -8.33 22.12
CA ILE A 213 9.89 -8.17 23.49
C ILE A 213 10.96 -8.54 24.53
N GLU A 214 11.85 -9.48 24.17
CA GLU A 214 13.00 -9.90 25.00
C GLU A 214 14.14 -8.89 24.98
N GLY A 215 14.19 -8.02 23.95
CA GLY A 215 15.15 -6.93 23.85
C GLY A 215 14.79 -5.77 24.77
N THR A 216 15.81 -5.08 25.28
CA THR A 216 15.58 -3.87 26.11
C THR A 216 15.03 -2.73 25.24
N LEU A 217 13.80 -2.30 25.52
CA LEU A 217 13.19 -1.06 24.99
C LEU A 217 13.83 0.22 25.61
N THR A 218 14.94 0.08 26.30
CA THR A 218 15.63 1.18 26.96
C THR A 218 16.32 2.07 25.91
N GLY A 219 15.82 3.27 25.74
CA GLY A 219 16.47 4.34 24.96
C GLY A 219 15.95 4.55 23.54
N ALA A 220 14.69 4.19 23.25
CA ALA A 220 14.04 4.68 22.05
C ALA A 220 13.53 6.11 22.23
#